data_77abba8221dcaee57ab2ffe5af74e29e
#
_entry.id   77abba8221dcaee57ab2ffe5af74e29e
#
_cell.length_a   1.000
_cell.length_b   1.000
_cell.length_c   1.000
_cell.angle_alpha   90.00
_cell.angle_beta   90.00
_cell.angle_gamma   90.00
#
_symmetry.space_group_name_H-M   'P 1'
#
loop_
_entity.id
_entity.type
_entity.pdbx_description
1 polymer ?
#
loop_
_entity_poly.entity_id
_entity_poly.type
_entity_poly.pdbx_seq_one_letter_code
_entity_poly.pdbx_strand_id
1 'polypeptide(L)'
;MGNTIGQLFRVTTFGESHGGGIGVVIDGCPPKIDISDADIQRELDRRRPGQSSIATQRKEEDRCEILSGVFEGKTLGTPIAILVRNKDARAEDYAEIAKKFRPSHADFTYEAKYGIRNWQGGGRASARETIGRVAAGVVAKKTLSTLYPKFEIVAYVAQIHEIVAKINRSRIAMKEVEKNAVRCPDAAAAKKMVELIEQVRDEGDSVGGVIECVVRSLPAGLGEPVFDKLEADLAKAMMGLPATKGFEIGSGFAATRMRGSEHNDPFEMRRGKIRTTTNNSGGVQGGISNGEEIYFRVAFKPTATIAREQKTVSTSREQTKLKARGRHDPCVLPRAVPIVEAMASLVLCDHALRQQAITLPPSSK
;
A
#
# COMPACT_ATOMS: atom_id res chain seq x y z
N MET A 1 -1.99 -13.20 -14.93
CA MET A 1 -0.90 -13.65 -14.06
C MET A 1 -0.68 -12.64 -12.94
N GLY A 2 -0.37 -13.08 -11.71
CA GLY A 2 -0.48 -12.27 -10.48
C GLY A 2 0.69 -11.31 -10.17
N ASN A 3 1.62 -11.04 -11.09
CA ASN A 3 2.74 -10.11 -10.85
C ASN A 3 2.60 -8.79 -11.60
N THR A 4 1.48 -8.60 -12.29
CA THR A 4 1.17 -7.38 -13.06
C THR A 4 -0.18 -6.84 -12.62
N ILE A 5 -0.30 -5.52 -12.49
CA ILE A 5 -1.52 -4.76 -12.20
C ILE A 5 -1.65 -3.61 -13.20
N GLY A 6 -2.89 -3.17 -13.45
CA GLY A 6 -3.25 -2.10 -14.39
C GLY A 6 -3.52 -2.59 -15.80
N GLN A 7 -4.25 -1.81 -16.57
CA GLN A 7 -4.60 -2.08 -17.98
C GLN A 7 -3.82 -1.17 -18.93
N LEU A 8 -3.86 0.14 -18.74
CA LEU A 8 -3.07 1.12 -19.51
C LEU A 8 -1.82 1.53 -18.74
N PHE A 9 -1.91 1.79 -17.44
CA PHE A 9 -0.76 2.02 -16.58
C PHE A 9 -0.35 0.68 -15.94
N ARG A 10 0.42 -0.12 -16.65
CA ARG A 10 0.79 -1.49 -16.27
C ARG A 10 2.06 -1.52 -15.45
N VAL A 11 1.99 -2.21 -14.32
CA VAL A 11 3.11 -2.34 -13.39
C VAL A 11 3.40 -3.80 -13.13
N THR A 12 4.61 -4.25 -13.47
CA THR A 12 5.09 -5.60 -13.21
C THR A 12 6.24 -5.56 -12.22
N THR A 13 6.09 -6.18 -11.05
CA THR A 13 7.16 -6.29 -10.06
C THR A 13 7.90 -7.61 -10.17
N PHE A 14 9.21 -7.61 -9.91
CA PHE A 14 10.09 -8.78 -9.92
C PHE A 14 11.13 -8.72 -8.81
N GLY A 15 11.88 -9.80 -8.66
CA GLY A 15 12.94 -9.92 -7.66
C GLY A 15 12.45 -10.47 -6.31
N GLU A 16 13.38 -10.73 -5.42
CA GLU A 16 13.17 -11.42 -4.15
C GLU A 16 13.97 -10.78 -3.02
N SER A 17 13.52 -10.99 -1.76
CA SER A 17 14.12 -10.31 -0.60
C SER A 17 15.59 -10.63 -0.36
N HIS A 18 16.06 -11.82 -0.78
CA HIS A 18 17.44 -12.30 -0.64
C HIS A 18 18.04 -12.71 -2.01
N GLY A 19 17.43 -12.28 -3.12
CA GLY A 19 18.03 -12.34 -4.46
C GLY A 19 18.91 -11.12 -4.74
N GLY A 20 19.30 -10.90 -5.99
CA GLY A 20 20.14 -9.78 -6.42
C GLY A 20 19.51 -8.41 -6.23
N GLY A 21 18.17 -8.32 -6.20
CA GLY A 21 17.44 -7.07 -6.00
C GLY A 21 15.93 -7.23 -6.16
N ILE A 22 15.24 -6.13 -6.00
CA ILE A 22 13.80 -5.97 -6.26
C ILE A 22 13.63 -4.87 -7.29
N GLY A 23 12.82 -5.13 -8.29
CA GLY A 23 12.57 -4.14 -9.33
C GLY A 23 11.12 -4.08 -9.78
N VAL A 24 10.89 -3.11 -10.63
CA VAL A 24 9.60 -2.88 -11.26
C VAL A 24 9.79 -2.40 -12.70
N VAL A 25 8.92 -2.86 -13.58
CA VAL A 25 8.74 -2.31 -14.93
C VAL A 25 7.37 -1.66 -14.98
N ILE A 26 7.34 -0.41 -15.41
CA ILE A 26 6.13 0.41 -15.58
C ILE A 26 5.98 0.66 -17.08
N ASP A 27 4.85 0.30 -17.64
CA ASP A 27 4.51 0.52 -19.05
C ASP A 27 3.21 1.33 -19.14
N GLY A 28 3.11 2.21 -20.15
CA GLY A 28 1.95 3.08 -20.35
C GLY A 28 2.01 4.42 -19.58
N CYS A 29 3.15 4.77 -18.98
CA CYS A 29 3.34 6.11 -18.43
C CYS A 29 3.41 7.14 -19.57
N PRO A 30 2.63 8.24 -19.55
CA PRO A 30 2.74 9.29 -20.56
C PRO A 30 4.14 9.91 -20.60
N PRO A 31 4.59 10.41 -21.76
CA PRO A 31 5.86 11.14 -21.86
C PRO A 31 5.78 12.50 -21.16
N LYS A 32 6.96 13.11 -20.91
CA LYS A 32 7.15 14.47 -20.37
C LYS A 32 6.71 14.67 -18.92
N ILE A 33 6.50 13.60 -18.15
CA ILE A 33 6.29 13.69 -16.70
C ILE A 33 7.66 13.90 -16.03
N ASP A 34 7.77 14.92 -15.18
CA ASP A 34 8.99 15.20 -14.41
C ASP A 34 9.21 14.13 -13.33
N ILE A 35 10.36 13.45 -13.36
CA ILE A 35 10.70 12.37 -12.45
C ILE A 35 12.22 12.28 -12.25
N SER A 36 12.64 12.03 -11.02
CA SER A 36 14.04 11.80 -10.66
C SER A 36 14.19 10.65 -9.66
N ASP A 37 15.41 10.10 -9.54
CA ASP A 37 15.73 9.12 -8.48
C ASP A 37 15.41 9.68 -7.09
N ALA A 38 15.62 10.97 -6.87
CA ALA A 38 15.34 11.62 -5.58
C ALA A 38 13.83 11.65 -5.24
N ASP A 39 12.96 11.78 -6.24
CA ASP A 39 11.51 11.69 -6.03
C ASP A 39 11.11 10.30 -5.55
N ILE A 40 11.65 9.26 -6.19
CA ILE A 40 11.40 7.85 -5.84
C ILE A 40 12.02 7.53 -4.49
N GLN A 41 13.26 7.94 -4.26
CA GLN A 41 13.99 7.65 -3.02
C GLN A 41 13.27 8.20 -1.79
N ARG A 42 12.69 9.40 -1.87
CA ARG A 42 11.92 10.00 -0.78
C ARG A 42 10.76 9.11 -0.30
N GLU A 43 10.02 8.49 -1.20
CA GLU A 43 8.94 7.59 -0.85
C GLU A 43 9.45 6.21 -0.39
N LEU A 44 10.57 5.74 -0.96
CA LEU A 44 11.24 4.53 -0.48
C LEU A 44 11.80 4.72 0.93
N ASP A 45 12.31 5.92 1.26
CA ASP A 45 12.76 6.25 2.61
C ASP A 45 11.63 6.22 3.63
N ARG A 46 10.41 6.61 3.25
CA ARG A 46 9.21 6.46 4.09
C ARG A 46 8.84 5.00 4.31
N ARG A 47 9.16 4.11 3.37
CA ARG A 47 8.84 2.67 3.41
C ARG A 47 9.94 1.82 4.05
N ARG A 48 11.21 2.18 3.94
CA ARG A 48 12.37 1.35 4.33
C ARG A 48 12.32 0.87 5.78
N PRO A 49 13.02 -0.22 6.14
CA PRO A 49 13.19 -0.66 7.52
C PRO A 49 14.11 0.30 8.31
N GLY A 50 14.07 0.21 9.65
CA GLY A 50 15.03 0.92 10.50
C GLY A 50 14.82 2.43 10.63
N GLN A 51 13.59 2.92 10.41
CA GLN A 51 13.27 4.36 10.45
C GLN A 51 13.13 4.92 11.87
N SER A 52 12.78 4.07 12.84
CA SER A 52 12.47 4.49 14.22
C SER A 52 12.64 3.35 15.22
N SER A 53 12.54 3.64 16.52
CA SER A 53 12.58 2.65 17.62
C SER A 53 11.48 1.60 17.52
N ILE A 54 10.35 1.93 16.92
CA ILE A 54 9.18 1.03 16.77
C ILE A 54 9.22 0.19 15.48
N ALA A 55 10.24 0.35 14.63
CA ALA A 55 10.46 -0.44 13.43
C ALA A 55 11.53 -1.50 13.64
N THR A 56 11.62 -2.44 12.70
CA THR A 56 12.70 -3.44 12.69
C THR A 56 14.08 -2.79 12.71
N GLN A 57 15.04 -3.43 13.40
CA GLN A 57 16.44 -2.98 13.46
C GLN A 57 17.24 -3.24 12.17
N ARG A 58 16.65 -3.87 11.15
CA ARG A 58 17.29 -4.05 9.86
C ARG A 58 17.56 -2.69 9.22
N LYS A 59 18.77 -2.48 8.69
CA LYS A 59 19.14 -1.25 8.01
C LYS A 59 19.34 -1.54 6.53
N GLU A 60 18.54 -0.93 5.71
CA GLU A 60 18.65 -0.96 4.25
C GLU A 60 18.43 0.46 3.73
N GLU A 61 19.27 0.91 2.83
CA GLU A 61 19.15 2.23 2.21
C GLU A 61 18.04 2.23 1.14
N ASP A 62 17.68 1.05 0.61
CA ASP A 62 16.72 0.86 -0.50
C ASP A 62 16.99 1.83 -1.66
N ARG A 63 18.28 2.06 -2.01
CA ARG A 63 18.69 3.00 -3.04
C ARG A 63 18.19 2.54 -4.40
N CYS A 64 17.42 3.39 -5.06
CA CYS A 64 16.86 3.10 -6.37
C CYS A 64 17.79 3.56 -7.50
N GLU A 65 17.68 2.85 -8.61
CA GLU A 65 18.32 3.16 -9.89
C GLU A 65 17.25 3.14 -10.98
N ILE A 66 17.05 4.24 -11.72
CA ILE A 66 16.22 4.25 -12.93
C ILE A 66 17.08 3.75 -14.07
N LEU A 67 16.70 2.61 -14.69
CA LEU A 67 17.48 1.96 -15.73
C LEU A 67 17.04 2.32 -17.16
N SER A 68 15.79 2.76 -17.33
CA SER A 68 15.23 3.10 -18.65
C SER A 68 13.99 3.98 -18.53
N GLY A 69 13.53 4.54 -19.65
CA GLY A 69 12.26 5.24 -19.79
C GLY A 69 12.29 6.70 -19.30
N VAL A 70 13.45 7.22 -18.89
CA VAL A 70 13.65 8.60 -18.44
C VAL A 70 14.87 9.19 -19.11
N PHE A 71 14.74 10.43 -19.61
CA PHE A 71 15.84 11.21 -20.19
C PHE A 71 15.69 12.67 -19.77
N GLU A 72 16.78 13.29 -19.33
CA GLU A 72 16.82 14.68 -18.82
C GLU A 72 15.71 14.97 -17.78
N GLY A 73 15.47 14.01 -16.87
CA GLY A 73 14.48 14.15 -15.80
C GLY A 73 13.01 14.04 -16.25
N LYS A 74 12.75 13.58 -17.47
CA LYS A 74 11.39 13.42 -18.01
C LYS A 74 11.15 12.01 -18.53
N THR A 75 9.93 11.52 -18.35
CA THR A 75 9.50 10.24 -18.92
C THR A 75 9.45 10.32 -20.44
N LEU A 76 9.76 9.21 -21.12
CA LEU A 76 9.82 9.12 -22.58
C LEU A 76 8.56 8.51 -23.21
N GLY A 77 7.62 7.95 -22.42
CA GLY A 77 6.50 7.15 -22.94
C GLY A 77 6.88 5.69 -23.25
N THR A 78 8.14 5.32 -23.02
CA THR A 78 8.65 3.95 -23.14
C THR A 78 8.70 3.28 -21.76
N PRO A 79 8.87 1.95 -21.66
CA PRO A 79 8.90 1.28 -20.35
C PRO A 79 9.96 1.84 -19.40
N ILE A 80 9.52 2.18 -18.18
CA ILE A 80 10.39 2.63 -17.10
C ILE A 80 10.76 1.43 -16.24
N ALA A 81 12.05 1.11 -16.16
CA ALA A 81 12.57 0.08 -15.29
C ALA A 81 13.29 0.71 -14.10
N ILE A 82 12.93 0.27 -12.89
CA ILE A 82 13.53 0.74 -11.64
C ILE A 82 14.03 -0.47 -10.85
N LEU A 83 15.24 -0.40 -10.33
CA LEU A 83 15.89 -1.47 -9.57
C LEU A 83 16.37 -0.96 -8.21
N VAL A 84 16.20 -1.77 -7.17
CA VAL A 84 16.83 -1.61 -5.85
C VAL A 84 17.60 -2.88 -5.55
N ARG A 85 18.91 -2.77 -5.37
CA ARG A 85 19.80 -3.91 -5.06
C ARG A 85 19.69 -4.29 -3.59
N ASN A 86 19.74 -5.59 -3.30
CA ASN A 86 19.82 -6.09 -1.93
C ASN A 86 21.26 -6.01 -1.42
N LYS A 87 21.47 -5.40 -0.24
CA LYS A 87 22.81 -5.26 0.37
C LYS A 87 22.97 -6.09 1.65
N ASP A 88 21.94 -6.21 2.50
CA ASP A 88 21.99 -6.90 3.81
C ASP A 88 21.15 -8.20 3.79
N ALA A 89 21.56 -9.15 2.97
CA ALA A 89 20.94 -10.48 2.87
C ALA A 89 21.73 -11.48 3.73
N ARG A 90 21.18 -11.85 4.91
CA ARG A 90 21.79 -12.84 5.83
C ARG A 90 21.01 -14.14 5.76
N ALA A 91 21.43 -15.05 4.91
CA ALA A 91 20.78 -16.34 4.73
C ALA A 91 20.81 -17.23 6.00
N GLU A 92 21.83 -17.09 6.83
CA GLU A 92 22.03 -17.85 8.06
C GLU A 92 20.90 -17.66 9.08
N ASP A 93 20.30 -16.47 9.16
CA ASP A 93 19.17 -16.17 10.07
C ASP A 93 17.92 -17.00 9.77
N TYR A 94 17.87 -17.67 8.61
CA TYR A 94 16.70 -18.41 8.12
C TYR A 94 16.89 -19.93 8.04
N ALA A 95 18.02 -20.48 8.49
CA ALA A 95 18.32 -21.91 8.39
C ALA A 95 17.28 -22.80 9.09
N GLU A 96 16.74 -22.37 10.23
CA GLU A 96 15.67 -23.08 10.94
C GLU A 96 14.34 -23.04 10.18
N ILE A 97 14.05 -21.94 9.50
CA ILE A 97 12.84 -21.73 8.68
C ILE A 97 12.91 -22.57 7.39
N ALA A 98 14.11 -22.95 6.92
CA ALA A 98 14.24 -23.87 5.79
C ALA A 98 13.53 -25.20 6.02
N LYS A 99 13.52 -25.69 7.26
CA LYS A 99 12.99 -27.00 7.66
C LYS A 99 11.62 -26.96 8.35
N LYS A 100 11.07 -25.77 8.60
CA LYS A 100 9.78 -25.58 9.31
C LYS A 100 8.92 -24.54 8.60
N PHE A 101 7.61 -24.62 8.79
CA PHE A 101 6.68 -23.61 8.27
C PHE A 101 6.35 -22.59 9.36
N ARG A 102 6.52 -21.31 9.09
CA ARG A 102 6.10 -20.25 10.01
C ARG A 102 4.57 -20.21 10.08
N PRO A 103 3.96 -20.24 11.28
CA PRO A 103 2.51 -20.09 11.42
C PRO A 103 2.02 -18.79 10.75
N SER A 104 0.92 -18.88 10.01
CA SER A 104 0.30 -17.75 9.28
C SER A 104 1.19 -17.02 8.25
N HIS A 105 2.36 -17.59 7.91
CA HIS A 105 3.21 -17.11 6.81
C HIS A 105 2.94 -17.90 5.52
N ALA A 106 3.37 -17.38 4.39
CA ALA A 106 3.19 -18.02 3.08
C ALA A 106 4.07 -19.25 2.82
N ASP A 107 4.90 -19.69 3.78
CA ASP A 107 5.88 -20.76 3.59
C ASP A 107 5.23 -22.05 3.05
N PHE A 108 4.18 -22.56 3.73
CA PHE A 108 3.46 -23.75 3.33
C PHE A 108 2.73 -23.59 2.00
N THR A 109 2.04 -22.47 1.82
CA THR A 109 1.20 -22.24 0.63
C THR A 109 2.02 -22.08 -0.64
N TYR A 110 3.21 -21.47 -0.57
CA TYR A 110 4.15 -21.39 -1.70
C TYR A 110 4.70 -22.78 -2.03
N GLU A 111 5.10 -23.57 -1.05
CA GLU A 111 5.59 -24.93 -1.27
C GLU A 111 4.50 -25.84 -1.84
N ALA A 112 3.29 -25.77 -1.30
CA ALA A 112 2.14 -26.53 -1.80
C ALA A 112 1.76 -26.15 -3.25
N LYS A 113 1.90 -24.88 -3.61
CA LYS A 113 1.55 -24.39 -4.96
C LYS A 113 2.61 -24.66 -6.02
N TYR A 114 3.88 -24.44 -5.66
CA TYR A 114 4.99 -24.45 -6.63
C TYR A 114 5.92 -25.67 -6.48
N GLY A 115 5.76 -26.48 -5.43
CA GLY A 115 6.66 -27.61 -5.12
C GLY A 115 8.02 -27.19 -4.57
N ILE A 116 8.27 -25.89 -4.52
CA ILE A 116 9.51 -25.28 -4.01
C ILE A 116 9.21 -23.89 -3.44
N ARG A 117 9.95 -23.46 -2.43
CA ARG A 117 9.90 -22.10 -1.89
C ARG A 117 11.28 -21.52 -1.68
N ASN A 118 11.43 -20.23 -1.85
CA ASN A 118 12.58 -19.51 -1.38
C ASN A 118 12.40 -19.25 0.13
N TRP A 119 13.06 -20.03 0.98
CA TRP A 119 12.99 -19.89 2.44
C TRP A 119 13.82 -18.70 2.95
N GLN A 120 14.79 -18.20 2.19
CA GLN A 120 15.62 -17.06 2.54
C GLN A 120 14.78 -15.77 2.52
N GLY A 121 14.43 -15.27 3.70
CA GLY A 121 13.61 -14.08 3.86
C GLY A 121 12.19 -14.14 3.30
N GLY A 122 11.74 -15.32 2.80
CA GLY A 122 10.39 -15.53 2.25
C GLY A 122 10.23 -15.11 0.78
N GLY A 123 11.31 -14.84 0.05
CA GLY A 123 11.30 -14.54 -1.38
C GLY A 123 10.30 -13.43 -1.77
N ARG A 124 9.39 -13.74 -2.70
CA ARG A 124 8.30 -12.85 -3.15
C ARG A 124 7.20 -12.62 -2.09
N ALA A 125 7.06 -13.49 -1.09
CA ALA A 125 6.12 -13.30 0.01
C ALA A 125 6.59 -12.27 1.06
N SER A 126 7.82 -11.79 0.94
CA SER A 126 8.38 -10.76 1.83
C SER A 126 7.76 -9.39 1.54
N ALA A 127 7.52 -8.61 2.62
CA ALA A 127 7.12 -7.21 2.50
C ALA A 127 8.13 -6.34 1.72
N ARG A 128 9.37 -6.83 1.49
CA ARG A 128 10.36 -6.14 0.67
C ARG A 128 9.94 -6.00 -0.80
N GLU A 129 9.09 -6.88 -1.31
CA GLU A 129 8.50 -6.79 -2.65
C GLU A 129 7.78 -5.46 -2.88
N THR A 130 7.23 -4.85 -1.84
CA THR A 130 6.53 -3.56 -1.93
C THR A 130 7.42 -2.38 -2.34
N ILE A 131 8.75 -2.53 -2.37
CA ILE A 131 9.70 -1.55 -2.94
C ILE A 131 9.28 -1.20 -4.39
N GLY A 132 9.05 -2.22 -5.23
CA GLY A 132 8.62 -2.00 -6.61
C GLY A 132 7.29 -1.28 -6.71
N ARG A 133 6.35 -1.58 -5.80
CA ARG A 133 5.03 -0.91 -5.76
C ARG A 133 5.15 0.56 -5.37
N VAL A 134 5.97 0.88 -4.36
CA VAL A 134 6.20 2.27 -3.93
C VAL A 134 6.91 3.06 -5.02
N ALA A 135 7.94 2.50 -5.65
CA ALA A 135 8.65 3.15 -6.75
C ALA A 135 7.69 3.47 -7.92
N ALA A 136 6.86 2.51 -8.35
CA ALA A 136 5.85 2.74 -9.39
C ALA A 136 4.77 3.74 -8.94
N GLY A 137 4.40 3.71 -7.66
CA GLY A 137 3.43 4.64 -7.07
C GLY A 137 3.86 6.10 -7.17
N VAL A 138 5.18 6.38 -7.12
CA VAL A 138 5.70 7.74 -7.35
C VAL A 138 5.44 8.20 -8.77
N VAL A 139 5.73 7.36 -9.76
CA VAL A 139 5.47 7.67 -11.18
C VAL A 139 3.97 7.91 -11.39
N ALA A 140 3.10 7.08 -10.81
CA ALA A 140 1.65 7.25 -10.85
C ALA A 140 1.19 8.56 -10.18
N LYS A 141 1.72 8.91 -8.99
CA LYS A 141 1.42 10.18 -8.32
C LYS A 141 1.80 11.38 -9.18
N LYS A 142 2.98 11.37 -9.80
CA LYS A 142 3.44 12.44 -10.70
C LYS A 142 2.53 12.56 -11.93
N THR A 143 2.14 11.44 -12.52
CA THR A 143 1.19 11.41 -13.64
C THR A 143 -0.16 11.99 -13.23
N LEU A 144 -0.72 11.55 -12.10
CA LEU A 144 -1.98 12.10 -11.57
C LEU A 144 -1.90 13.59 -11.26
N SER A 145 -0.79 14.06 -10.68
CA SER A 145 -0.59 15.49 -10.40
C SER A 145 -0.47 16.34 -11.66
N THR A 146 0.04 15.77 -12.75
CA THR A 146 0.07 16.43 -14.06
C THR A 146 -1.32 16.52 -14.67
N LEU A 147 -2.13 15.45 -14.56
CA LEU A 147 -3.51 15.43 -15.06
C LEU A 147 -4.45 16.26 -14.19
N TYR A 148 -4.26 16.22 -12.88
CA TYR A 148 -5.09 16.88 -11.87
C TYR A 148 -4.20 17.68 -10.91
N PRO A 149 -3.90 18.97 -11.19
CA PRO A 149 -2.90 19.74 -10.43
C PRO A 149 -3.19 19.91 -8.93
N LYS A 150 -4.43 19.67 -8.50
CA LYS A 150 -4.84 19.71 -7.08
C LYS A 150 -4.95 18.32 -6.45
N PHE A 151 -4.55 17.27 -7.17
CA PHE A 151 -4.57 15.90 -6.65
C PHE A 151 -3.78 15.78 -5.36
N GLU A 152 -4.39 15.20 -4.36
CA GLU A 152 -3.76 14.90 -3.08
C GLU A 152 -4.16 13.50 -2.63
N ILE A 153 -3.20 12.76 -2.09
CA ILE A 153 -3.41 11.47 -1.45
C ILE A 153 -2.65 11.44 -0.14
N VAL A 154 -3.34 11.04 0.93
CA VAL A 154 -2.78 10.93 2.27
C VAL A 154 -3.31 9.68 2.93
N ALA A 155 -2.42 8.81 3.39
CA ALA A 155 -2.78 7.70 4.25
C ALA A 155 -2.16 7.88 5.64
N TYR A 156 -2.79 7.29 6.65
CA TYR A 156 -2.36 7.39 8.03
C TYR A 156 -2.83 6.19 8.85
N VAL A 157 -2.16 5.96 9.96
CA VAL A 157 -2.58 4.94 10.94
C VAL A 157 -3.77 5.47 11.71
N ALA A 158 -4.93 4.82 11.51
CA ALA A 158 -6.18 5.16 12.18
C ALA A 158 -6.40 4.33 13.46
N GLN A 159 -5.82 3.13 13.53
CA GLN A 159 -5.96 2.24 14.69
C GLN A 159 -4.76 1.31 14.81
N ILE A 160 -4.32 1.04 16.05
CA ILE A 160 -3.43 -0.06 16.40
C ILE A 160 -4.05 -0.80 17.57
N HIS A 161 -4.27 -2.12 17.39
CA HIS A 161 -4.96 -2.96 18.36
C HIS A 161 -6.31 -2.31 18.75
N GLU A 162 -6.54 -1.98 20.02
CA GLU A 162 -7.76 -1.31 20.51
C GLU A 162 -7.66 0.22 20.53
N ILE A 163 -6.48 0.79 20.26
CA ILE A 163 -6.26 2.24 20.28
C ILE A 163 -6.74 2.83 18.95
N VAL A 164 -7.89 3.50 18.98
CA VAL A 164 -8.49 4.17 17.82
C VAL A 164 -8.22 5.67 17.90
N ALA A 165 -7.70 6.25 16.82
CA ALA A 165 -7.44 7.69 16.72
C ALA A 165 -8.72 8.47 16.41
N LYS A 166 -8.83 9.68 16.98
CA LYS A 166 -9.93 10.62 16.70
C LYS A 166 -9.46 11.62 15.63
N ILE A 167 -9.91 11.43 14.40
CA ILE A 167 -9.38 12.15 13.24
C ILE A 167 -10.50 12.86 12.49
N ASN A 168 -10.28 14.14 12.20
CA ASN A 168 -11.11 14.87 11.25
C ASN A 168 -10.49 14.72 9.85
N ARG A 169 -11.04 13.80 9.07
CA ARG A 169 -10.55 13.42 7.73
C ARG A 169 -10.33 14.61 6.79
N SER A 170 -11.25 15.56 6.77
CA SER A 170 -11.21 16.70 5.83
C SER A 170 -10.03 17.66 6.07
N ARG A 171 -9.34 17.56 7.21
CA ARG A 171 -8.23 18.45 7.61
C ARG A 171 -6.86 17.79 7.64
N ILE A 172 -6.79 16.48 7.34
CA ILE A 172 -5.51 15.77 7.40
C ILE A 172 -4.64 16.17 6.21
N ALA A 173 -3.39 16.51 6.52
CA ALA A 173 -2.33 16.75 5.55
C ALA A 173 -1.12 15.85 5.84
N MET A 174 -0.33 15.57 4.83
CA MET A 174 0.89 14.74 4.92
C MET A 174 1.81 15.20 6.05
N LYS A 175 2.01 16.51 6.21
CA LYS A 175 2.86 17.08 7.27
C LYS A 175 2.42 16.68 8.68
N GLU A 176 1.11 16.46 8.90
CA GLU A 176 0.59 16.04 10.21
C GLU A 176 0.85 14.54 10.45
N VAL A 177 0.75 13.74 9.40
CA VAL A 177 1.00 12.29 9.43
C VAL A 177 2.47 12.00 9.74
N GLU A 178 3.40 12.73 9.11
CA GLU A 178 4.84 12.51 9.28
C GLU A 178 5.44 13.13 10.56
N LYS A 179 4.64 13.75 11.45
CA LYS A 179 5.12 14.33 12.72
C LYS A 179 5.61 13.30 13.74
N ASN A 180 5.18 12.05 13.61
CA ASN A 180 5.54 11.00 14.56
C ASN A 180 5.84 9.67 13.87
N ALA A 181 6.57 8.82 14.57
CA ALA A 181 7.05 7.54 14.04
C ALA A 181 5.93 6.55 13.68
N VAL A 182 4.76 6.65 14.32
CA VAL A 182 3.62 5.76 14.05
C VAL A 182 2.75 6.25 12.90
N ARG A 183 2.96 7.48 12.41
CA ARG A 183 2.18 8.09 11.33
C ARG A 183 0.69 8.20 11.63
N CYS A 184 0.38 8.54 12.88
CA CYS A 184 -0.98 8.82 13.34
C CYS A 184 -1.13 10.33 13.60
N PRO A 185 -2.07 11.04 12.94
CA PRO A 185 -2.23 12.49 13.11
C PRO A 185 -2.86 12.90 14.44
N ASP A 186 -3.44 11.98 15.21
CA ASP A 186 -3.88 12.20 16.59
C ASP A 186 -2.70 12.00 17.54
N ALA A 187 -2.14 13.08 18.07
CA ALA A 187 -0.95 13.03 18.92
C ALA A 187 -1.15 12.21 20.22
N ALA A 188 -2.36 12.25 20.81
CA ALA A 188 -2.66 11.50 22.02
C ALA A 188 -2.75 10.00 21.75
N ALA A 189 -3.41 9.60 20.66
CA ALA A 189 -3.46 8.23 20.22
C ALA A 189 -2.07 7.75 19.78
N ALA A 190 -1.31 8.58 19.04
CA ALA A 190 0.04 8.26 18.57
C ALA A 190 0.98 7.87 19.71
N LYS A 191 0.96 8.63 20.83
CA LYS A 191 1.76 8.32 22.02
C LYS A 191 1.44 6.94 22.57
N LYS A 192 0.15 6.62 22.78
CA LYS A 192 -0.30 5.31 23.28
C LYS A 192 0.04 4.17 22.30
N MET A 193 -0.07 4.43 20.99
CA MET A 193 0.29 3.45 19.96
C MET A 193 1.78 3.12 19.98
N VAL A 194 2.64 4.13 20.17
CA VAL A 194 4.09 3.91 20.31
C VAL A 194 4.41 3.09 21.54
N GLU A 195 3.85 3.46 22.70
CA GLU A 195 4.02 2.72 23.96
C GLU A 195 3.61 1.25 23.83
N LEU A 196 2.45 0.99 23.20
CA LEU A 196 1.97 -0.38 22.95
C LEU A 196 2.91 -1.17 22.01
N ILE A 197 3.38 -0.54 20.93
CA ILE A 197 4.29 -1.23 20.00
C ILE A 197 5.61 -1.59 20.69
N GLU A 198 6.14 -0.70 21.53
CA GLU A 198 7.36 -0.95 22.30
C GLU A 198 7.16 -2.09 23.31
N GLN A 199 6.06 -2.09 24.05
CA GLN A 199 5.71 -3.17 24.96
C GLN A 199 5.63 -4.51 24.22
N VAL A 200 4.88 -4.58 23.13
CA VAL A 200 4.69 -5.81 22.34
C VAL A 200 5.99 -6.30 21.72
N ARG A 201 6.88 -5.39 21.29
CA ARG A 201 8.22 -5.72 20.84
C ARG A 201 9.03 -6.41 21.95
N ASP A 202 9.00 -5.84 23.16
CA ASP A 202 9.76 -6.37 24.31
C ASP A 202 9.20 -7.72 24.79
N GLU A 203 7.92 -7.97 24.58
CA GLU A 203 7.28 -9.27 24.77
C GLU A 203 7.60 -10.28 23.65
N GLY A 204 8.25 -9.85 22.56
CA GLY A 204 8.57 -10.67 21.40
C GLY A 204 7.35 -11.05 20.55
N ASP A 205 6.30 -10.23 20.58
CA ASP A 205 5.04 -10.42 19.86
C ASP A 205 4.84 -9.36 18.77
N SER A 206 3.63 -9.26 18.20
CA SER A 206 3.28 -8.29 17.17
C SER A 206 1.81 -7.86 17.27
N VAL A 207 1.52 -6.67 16.76
CA VAL A 207 0.16 -6.11 16.69
C VAL A 207 -0.19 -5.67 15.27
N GLY A 208 -1.48 -5.74 14.96
CA GLY A 208 -2.10 -5.22 13.74
C GLY A 208 -2.86 -3.93 13.99
N GLY A 209 -3.59 -3.49 12.98
CA GLY A 209 -4.42 -2.29 13.07
C GLY A 209 -5.02 -1.91 11.72
N VAL A 210 -5.39 -0.63 11.59
CA VAL A 210 -6.08 -0.08 10.42
C VAL A 210 -5.35 1.16 9.90
N ILE A 211 -5.14 1.19 8.59
CA ILE A 211 -4.73 2.39 7.85
C ILE A 211 -5.95 2.95 7.14
N GLU A 212 -6.20 4.25 7.27
CA GLU A 212 -7.16 4.98 6.45
C GLU A 212 -6.41 5.79 5.39
N CYS A 213 -6.97 5.84 4.19
CA CYS A 213 -6.46 6.61 3.06
C CYS A 213 -7.54 7.54 2.55
N VAL A 214 -7.15 8.77 2.24
CA VAL A 214 -8.00 9.82 1.69
C VAL A 214 -7.39 10.34 0.40
N VAL A 215 -8.20 10.41 -0.65
CA VAL A 215 -7.83 10.98 -1.95
C VAL A 215 -8.74 12.16 -2.25
N ARG A 216 -8.13 13.27 -2.65
CA ARG A 216 -8.84 14.53 -2.91
C ARG A 216 -8.61 15.05 -4.31
N SER A 217 -9.55 15.87 -4.75
CA SER A 217 -9.44 16.65 -5.99
C SER A 217 -9.36 15.82 -7.26
N LEU A 218 -9.98 14.65 -7.25
CA LEU A 218 -10.26 13.88 -8.47
C LEU A 218 -11.63 14.28 -9.04
N PRO A 219 -11.81 14.23 -10.36
CA PRO A 219 -13.11 14.47 -10.99
C PRO A 219 -14.08 13.32 -10.74
N ALA A 220 -15.35 13.55 -10.98
CA ALA A 220 -16.31 12.49 -11.23
C ALA A 220 -15.98 11.80 -12.57
N GLY A 221 -16.25 10.48 -12.67
CA GLY A 221 -16.13 9.73 -13.93
C GLY A 221 -14.98 8.73 -13.97
N LEU A 222 -14.19 8.54 -12.91
CA LEU A 222 -13.14 7.52 -12.85
C LEU A 222 -13.71 6.19 -12.33
N GLY A 223 -13.47 5.11 -13.03
CA GLY A 223 -14.01 3.78 -12.72
C GLY A 223 -14.88 3.26 -13.85
N GLU A 224 -15.04 1.94 -13.94
CA GLU A 224 -15.81 1.31 -15.00
C GLU A 224 -16.76 0.22 -14.48
N PRO A 225 -18.06 0.32 -14.80
CA PRO A 225 -18.96 -0.80 -14.61
C PRO A 225 -18.60 -1.92 -15.63
N VAL A 226 -18.87 -3.18 -15.38
CA VAL A 226 -19.54 -3.71 -14.20
C VAL A 226 -18.52 -4.32 -13.24
N PHE A 227 -17.38 -4.84 -13.73
CA PHE A 227 -16.38 -5.59 -12.96
C PHE A 227 -15.18 -4.76 -12.54
N ASP A 228 -14.79 -3.74 -13.32
CA ASP A 228 -13.68 -2.85 -13.03
C ASP A 228 -14.15 -1.58 -12.28
N LYS A 229 -15.08 -1.76 -11.33
CA LYS A 229 -15.48 -0.70 -10.44
C LYS A 229 -14.27 -0.16 -9.68
N LEU A 230 -14.20 1.16 -9.52
CA LEU A 230 -13.08 1.81 -8.84
C LEU A 230 -12.83 1.22 -7.44
N GLU A 231 -13.89 1.01 -6.65
CA GLU A 231 -13.78 0.40 -5.33
C GLU A 231 -13.34 -1.08 -5.39
N ALA A 232 -13.70 -1.81 -6.44
CA ALA A 232 -13.28 -3.20 -6.61
C ALA A 232 -11.78 -3.29 -6.94
N ASP A 233 -11.27 -2.43 -7.81
CA ASP A 233 -9.84 -2.38 -8.13
C ASP A 233 -9.00 -1.86 -6.96
N LEU A 234 -9.51 -0.86 -6.20
CA LEU A 234 -8.89 -0.42 -4.95
C LEU A 234 -8.82 -1.57 -3.94
N ALA A 235 -9.92 -2.29 -3.74
CA ALA A 235 -9.97 -3.45 -2.83
C ALA A 235 -8.98 -4.54 -3.27
N LYS A 236 -8.94 -4.91 -4.55
CA LYS A 236 -7.99 -5.86 -5.11
C LYS A 236 -6.55 -5.45 -4.89
N ALA A 237 -6.23 -4.16 -5.12
CA ALA A 237 -4.89 -3.62 -4.93
C ALA A 237 -4.47 -3.67 -3.46
N MET A 238 -5.36 -3.30 -2.53
CA MET A 238 -5.10 -3.31 -1.08
C MET A 238 -5.03 -4.74 -0.53
N MET A 239 -5.93 -5.65 -0.94
CA MET A 239 -5.90 -7.05 -0.53
C MET A 239 -4.71 -7.82 -1.12
N GLY A 240 -4.06 -7.29 -2.15
CA GLY A 240 -2.79 -7.76 -2.69
C GLY A 240 -1.56 -7.37 -1.87
N LEU A 241 -1.69 -6.60 -0.80
CA LEU A 241 -0.59 -6.24 0.10
C LEU A 241 -0.31 -7.34 1.13
N PRO A 242 0.95 -7.53 1.54
CA PRO A 242 1.25 -8.43 2.65
C PRO A 242 0.52 -8.01 3.93
N ALA A 243 0.05 -8.99 4.69
CA ALA A 243 -0.65 -8.87 5.97
C ALA A 243 -2.05 -8.24 5.92
N THR A 244 -2.58 -7.82 4.79
CA THR A 244 -3.95 -7.31 4.71
C THR A 244 -5.00 -8.39 4.90
N LYS A 245 -6.12 -8.03 5.56
CA LYS A 245 -7.24 -8.93 5.88
C LYS A 245 -8.62 -8.30 5.71
N GLY A 246 -8.69 -7.00 5.44
CA GLY A 246 -9.96 -6.31 5.22
C GLY A 246 -9.79 -5.02 4.45
N PHE A 247 -10.84 -4.65 3.74
CA PHE A 247 -10.99 -3.39 3.02
C PHE A 247 -12.40 -2.87 3.21
N GLU A 248 -12.53 -1.59 3.47
CA GLU A 248 -13.81 -0.88 3.54
C GLU A 248 -13.69 0.46 2.82
N ILE A 249 -14.73 0.84 2.07
CA ILE A 249 -14.84 2.15 1.44
C ILE A 249 -16.05 2.90 2.01
N GLY A 250 -15.92 4.20 2.19
CA GLY A 250 -16.99 5.01 2.75
C GLY A 250 -17.38 4.56 4.17
N SER A 251 -18.67 4.43 4.41
CA SER A 251 -19.22 3.91 5.67
C SER A 251 -18.94 2.42 5.90
N GLY A 252 -18.53 1.67 4.84
CA GLY A 252 -18.09 0.28 4.94
C GLY A 252 -19.13 -0.62 5.64
N PHE A 253 -18.68 -1.47 6.56
CA PHE A 253 -19.56 -2.35 7.32
C PHE A 253 -20.59 -1.60 8.21
N ALA A 254 -20.32 -0.34 8.58
CA ALA A 254 -21.28 0.45 9.36
C ALA A 254 -22.57 0.71 8.57
N ALA A 255 -22.53 0.77 7.24
CA ALA A 255 -23.68 0.94 6.37
C ALA A 255 -24.75 -0.15 6.56
N THR A 256 -24.34 -1.37 6.93
CA THR A 256 -25.28 -2.48 7.16
C THR A 256 -26.28 -2.25 8.30
N ARG A 257 -25.99 -1.27 9.16
CA ARG A 257 -26.82 -0.87 10.31
C ARG A 257 -27.57 0.44 10.07
N MET A 258 -27.43 1.03 8.88
CA MET A 258 -28.08 2.27 8.48
C MET A 258 -29.32 1.96 7.61
N ARG A 259 -30.33 2.80 7.68
CA ARG A 259 -31.43 2.79 6.71
C ARG A 259 -31.00 3.52 5.43
N GLY A 260 -31.65 3.23 4.30
CA GLY A 260 -31.36 3.91 3.04
C GLY A 260 -31.44 5.43 3.15
N SER A 261 -32.44 5.96 3.87
CA SER A 261 -32.59 7.40 4.11
C SER A 261 -31.45 8.03 4.94
N GLU A 262 -30.74 7.23 5.73
CA GLU A 262 -29.59 7.68 6.55
C GLU A 262 -28.28 7.55 5.77
N HIS A 263 -28.18 6.53 4.91
CA HIS A 263 -26.99 6.24 4.13
C HIS A 263 -26.89 7.07 2.85
N ASN A 264 -28.02 7.32 2.17
CA ASN A 264 -28.03 8.02 0.90
C ASN A 264 -27.38 9.41 1.02
N ASP A 265 -26.45 9.70 0.09
CA ASP A 265 -25.77 10.98 0.00
C ASP A 265 -26.58 11.94 -0.89
N PRO A 266 -27.31 12.93 -0.33
CA PRO A 266 -28.13 13.85 -1.13
C PRO A 266 -27.27 14.72 -2.03
N PHE A 267 -27.69 14.90 -3.28
CA PHE A 267 -27.05 15.79 -4.23
C PHE A 267 -27.41 17.25 -3.98
N GLU A 268 -26.46 18.12 -4.18
CA GLU A 268 -26.62 19.57 -4.16
C GLU A 268 -25.79 20.27 -5.26
N MET A 269 -26.21 21.46 -5.64
CA MET A 269 -25.41 22.35 -6.49
C MET A 269 -24.49 23.20 -5.62
N ARG A 270 -23.18 23.05 -5.76
CA ARG A 270 -22.17 23.81 -5.03
C ARG A 270 -21.18 24.43 -6.02
N ARG A 271 -21.20 25.77 -6.14
CA ARG A 271 -20.31 26.53 -7.04
C ARG A 271 -20.31 26.01 -8.48
N GLY A 272 -21.51 25.76 -9.02
CA GLY A 272 -21.71 25.28 -10.39
C GLY A 272 -21.36 23.81 -10.65
N LYS A 273 -21.12 23.03 -9.60
CA LYS A 273 -20.84 21.58 -9.70
C LYS A 273 -21.85 20.78 -8.87
N ILE A 274 -22.21 19.61 -9.36
CA ILE A 274 -22.97 18.63 -8.60
C ILE A 274 -22.05 18.04 -7.54
N ARG A 275 -22.47 18.07 -6.28
CA ARG A 275 -21.77 17.53 -5.11
C ARG A 275 -22.74 16.75 -4.23
N THR A 276 -22.24 16.10 -3.20
CA THR A 276 -23.08 15.51 -2.16
C THR A 276 -22.94 16.24 -0.83
N THR A 277 -23.99 16.24 -0.01
CA THR A 277 -23.99 16.88 1.32
C THR A 277 -23.31 16.00 2.37
N THR A 278 -23.36 14.69 2.19
CA THR A 278 -22.67 13.66 2.96
C THR A 278 -21.78 12.84 2.04
N ASN A 279 -20.97 11.93 2.57
CA ASN A 279 -20.07 11.09 1.76
C ASN A 279 -20.00 9.66 2.34
N ASN A 280 -21.15 9.06 2.61
CA ASN A 280 -21.27 7.69 3.10
C ASN A 280 -20.79 6.67 2.05
N SER A 281 -20.96 7.00 0.76
CA SER A 281 -20.48 6.18 -0.37
C SER A 281 -18.96 6.20 -0.54
N GLY A 282 -18.24 7.08 0.18
CA GLY A 282 -16.77 7.14 0.11
C GLY A 282 -16.23 7.65 -1.23
N GLY A 283 -16.95 8.56 -1.90
CA GLY A 283 -16.54 9.17 -3.16
C GLY A 283 -16.78 8.33 -4.41
N VAL A 284 -17.42 7.16 -4.28
CA VAL A 284 -17.68 6.23 -5.39
C VAL A 284 -19.16 5.79 -5.37
N GLN A 285 -19.82 5.92 -6.51
CA GLN A 285 -21.20 5.50 -6.69
C GLN A 285 -21.34 4.73 -8.00
N GLY A 286 -21.93 3.54 -7.95
CA GLY A 286 -22.05 2.67 -9.12
C GLY A 286 -20.72 2.19 -9.71
N GLY A 287 -19.64 2.24 -8.95
CA GLY A 287 -18.30 1.88 -9.42
C GLY A 287 -17.49 3.05 -9.97
N ILE A 288 -18.03 4.26 -9.94
CA ILE A 288 -17.46 5.45 -10.60
C ILE A 288 -17.31 6.55 -9.56
N SER A 289 -16.19 7.30 -9.61
CA SER A 289 -15.97 8.44 -8.73
C SER A 289 -17.02 9.53 -8.95
N ASN A 290 -17.52 10.14 -7.86
CA ASN A 290 -18.55 11.18 -7.92
C ASN A 290 -18.00 12.61 -7.72
N GLY A 291 -16.68 12.76 -7.59
CA GLY A 291 -16.00 14.04 -7.38
C GLY A 291 -15.83 14.43 -5.91
N GLU A 292 -16.37 13.67 -4.96
CA GLU A 292 -16.10 13.83 -3.53
C GLU A 292 -14.75 13.17 -3.14
N GLU A 293 -14.36 13.36 -1.87
CA GLU A 293 -13.17 12.66 -1.34
C GLU A 293 -13.39 11.14 -1.43
N ILE A 294 -12.45 10.43 -2.06
CA ILE A 294 -12.44 8.97 -1.97
C ILE A 294 -11.72 8.61 -0.68
N TYR A 295 -12.39 7.86 0.21
CA TYR A 295 -11.76 7.37 1.42
C TYR A 295 -12.09 5.91 1.70
N PHE A 296 -11.09 5.20 2.18
CA PHE A 296 -11.18 3.78 2.47
C PHE A 296 -10.25 3.39 3.63
N ARG A 297 -10.52 2.23 4.22
CA ARG A 297 -9.73 1.66 5.31
C ARG A 297 -9.21 0.28 4.94
N VAL A 298 -7.99 -0.02 5.39
CA VAL A 298 -7.33 -1.31 5.16
C VAL A 298 -6.91 -1.90 6.49
N ALA A 299 -7.39 -3.10 6.80
CA ALA A 299 -7.04 -3.83 8.01
C ALA A 299 -5.81 -4.71 7.78
N PHE A 300 -4.82 -4.57 8.66
CA PHE A 300 -3.59 -5.35 8.69
C PHE A 300 -3.58 -6.26 9.92
N LYS A 301 -3.39 -7.57 9.70
CA LYS A 301 -3.17 -8.50 10.80
C LYS A 301 -1.78 -8.29 11.42
N PRO A 302 -1.54 -8.78 12.65
CA PRO A 302 -0.21 -8.85 13.23
C PRO A 302 0.78 -9.60 12.32
N THR A 303 2.06 -9.26 12.38
CA THR A 303 3.10 -9.96 11.63
C THR A 303 3.19 -11.41 12.08
N ALA A 304 3.33 -12.33 11.13
CA ALA A 304 3.33 -13.77 11.42
C ALA A 304 4.64 -14.24 12.09
N THR A 305 5.75 -13.53 11.85
CA THR A 305 7.05 -13.91 12.39
C THR A 305 7.29 -13.17 13.70
N ILE A 306 7.23 -13.90 14.82
CA ILE A 306 7.39 -13.41 16.20
C ILE A 306 8.48 -14.16 16.93
N ALA A 307 9.03 -13.57 17.99
CA ALA A 307 10.08 -14.16 18.80
C ALA A 307 9.55 -15.12 19.89
N ARG A 308 8.23 -15.29 19.99
CA ARG A 308 7.60 -16.27 20.86
C ARG A 308 7.63 -17.67 20.22
N GLU A 309 7.75 -18.71 21.04
CA GLU A 309 7.65 -20.09 20.58
C GLU A 309 6.22 -20.41 20.12
N GLN A 310 6.09 -20.95 18.91
CA GLN A 310 4.82 -21.31 18.30
C GLN A 310 4.83 -22.78 17.87
N LYS A 311 3.70 -23.47 18.01
CA LYS A 311 3.50 -24.82 17.46
C LYS A 311 3.46 -24.73 15.92
N THR A 312 4.11 -25.66 15.25
CA THR A 312 4.14 -25.75 13.79
C THR A 312 4.43 -27.17 13.31
N VAL A 313 4.64 -27.32 12.01
CA VAL A 313 4.99 -28.58 11.35
C VAL A 313 6.28 -28.37 10.54
N SER A 314 7.14 -29.42 10.56
CA SER A 314 8.34 -29.45 9.72
C SER A 314 8.01 -29.77 8.26
N THR A 315 8.98 -29.59 7.37
CA THR A 315 8.89 -30.02 5.96
C THR A 315 8.79 -31.56 5.84
N SER A 316 9.26 -32.31 6.83
CA SER A 316 9.07 -33.76 6.97
C SER A 316 7.71 -34.18 7.53
N ARG A 317 6.76 -33.23 7.72
CA ARG A 317 5.39 -33.43 8.22
C ARG A 317 5.30 -33.85 9.71
N GLU A 318 6.28 -33.49 10.51
CA GLU A 318 6.33 -33.79 11.92
C GLU A 318 5.89 -32.59 12.76
N GLN A 319 5.13 -32.79 13.82
CA GLN A 319 4.78 -31.76 14.80
C GLN A 319 6.05 -31.23 15.47
N THR A 320 6.22 -29.93 15.50
CA THR A 320 7.40 -29.27 16.06
C THR A 320 7.06 -27.91 16.64
N LYS A 321 8.06 -27.22 17.11
CA LYS A 321 7.96 -25.83 17.57
C LYS A 321 8.95 -24.95 16.81
N LEU A 322 8.60 -23.69 16.65
CA LEU A 322 9.43 -22.68 16.04
C LEU A 322 9.46 -21.45 16.94
N LYS A 323 10.64 -20.99 17.29
CA LYS A 323 10.89 -19.66 17.85
C LYS A 323 11.68 -18.91 16.79
N ALA A 324 10.99 -18.06 16.03
CA ALA A 324 11.64 -17.36 14.93
C ALA A 324 12.73 -16.40 15.47
N ARG A 325 13.93 -16.53 14.91
CA ARG A 325 15.02 -15.59 15.11
C ARG A 325 14.98 -14.56 13.98
N GLY A 326 15.47 -13.36 14.22
CA GLY A 326 15.56 -12.33 13.21
C GLY A 326 14.92 -11.00 13.62
N ARG A 327 15.10 -10.00 12.73
CA ARG A 327 14.71 -8.61 12.98
C ARG A 327 13.38 -8.36 12.27
N HIS A 328 12.26 -8.55 12.98
CA HIS A 328 10.91 -8.37 12.44
C HIS A 328 10.25 -7.11 12.98
N ASP A 329 9.32 -6.53 12.22
CA ASP A 329 8.53 -5.41 12.69
C ASP A 329 7.50 -5.88 13.74
N PRO A 330 7.45 -5.30 14.94
CA PRO A 330 6.37 -5.57 15.91
C PRO A 330 5.02 -5.03 15.40
N CYS A 331 5.05 -4.02 14.54
CA CYS A 331 3.88 -3.48 13.85
C CYS A 331 4.29 -2.97 12.46
N VAL A 332 3.62 -3.45 11.40
CA VAL A 332 3.95 -3.06 10.01
C VAL A 332 3.28 -1.76 9.58
N LEU A 333 2.27 -1.27 10.30
CA LEU A 333 1.42 -0.18 9.85
C LEU A 333 2.17 1.09 9.50
N PRO A 334 3.13 1.58 10.30
CA PRO A 334 3.85 2.81 9.98
C PRO A 334 4.56 2.74 8.62
N ARG A 335 5.09 1.56 8.27
CA ARG A 335 5.74 1.33 6.98
C ARG A 335 4.75 1.05 5.85
N ALA A 336 3.56 0.58 6.17
CA ALA A 336 2.52 0.29 5.20
C ALA A 336 1.80 1.56 4.70
N VAL A 337 1.84 2.67 5.43
CA VAL A 337 1.23 3.95 5.02
C VAL A 337 1.64 4.37 3.60
N PRO A 338 2.93 4.55 3.24
CA PRO A 338 3.33 4.91 1.88
C PRO A 338 3.02 3.81 0.85
N ILE A 339 2.88 2.55 1.27
CA ILE A 339 2.52 1.45 0.38
C ILE A 339 1.04 1.54 -0.02
N VAL A 340 0.15 1.87 0.94
CA VAL A 340 -1.27 2.10 0.68
C VAL A 340 -1.46 3.29 -0.27
N GLU A 341 -0.76 4.41 -0.03
CA GLU A 341 -0.77 5.56 -0.94
C GLU A 341 -0.31 5.19 -2.35
N ALA A 342 0.78 4.42 -2.46
CA ALA A 342 1.31 3.98 -3.74
C ALA A 342 0.32 3.12 -4.51
N MET A 343 -0.26 2.09 -3.86
CA MET A 343 -1.23 1.20 -4.50
C MET A 343 -2.49 1.92 -4.95
N ALA A 344 -3.02 2.86 -4.13
CA ALA A 344 -4.15 3.69 -4.54
C ALA A 344 -3.79 4.56 -5.76
N SER A 345 -2.58 5.14 -5.77
CA SER A 345 -2.12 5.96 -6.90
C SER A 345 -2.00 5.15 -8.19
N LEU A 346 -1.56 3.88 -8.13
CA LEU A 346 -1.48 2.99 -9.29
C LEU A 346 -2.87 2.76 -9.89
N VAL A 347 -3.87 2.41 -9.06
CA VAL A 347 -5.25 2.17 -9.50
C VAL A 347 -5.85 3.44 -10.11
N LEU A 348 -5.73 4.57 -9.39
CA LEU A 348 -6.29 5.84 -9.84
C LEU A 348 -5.65 6.36 -11.14
N CYS A 349 -4.34 6.15 -11.31
CA CYS A 349 -3.63 6.50 -12.54
C CYS A 349 -4.10 5.67 -13.72
N ASP A 350 -4.28 4.36 -13.54
CA ASP A 350 -4.80 3.49 -14.58
C ASP A 350 -6.20 3.91 -15.02
N HIS A 351 -7.12 4.13 -14.08
CA HIS A 351 -8.48 4.62 -14.38
C HIS A 351 -8.50 6.01 -15.00
N ALA A 352 -7.58 6.90 -14.60
CA ALA A 352 -7.47 8.24 -15.19
C ALA A 352 -7.05 8.17 -16.67
N LEU A 353 -6.07 7.32 -17.00
CA LEU A 353 -5.64 7.12 -18.38
C LEU A 353 -6.72 6.39 -19.22
N ARG A 354 -7.42 5.41 -18.65
CA ARG A 354 -8.56 4.75 -19.30
C ARG A 354 -9.64 5.76 -19.64
N GLN A 355 -10.01 6.65 -18.71
CA GLN A 355 -10.98 7.71 -18.96
C GLN A 355 -10.53 8.66 -20.07
N GLN A 356 -9.25 9.05 -20.12
CA GLN A 356 -8.73 9.87 -21.20
C GLN A 356 -8.79 9.18 -22.56
N ALA A 357 -8.54 7.87 -22.61
CA ALA A 357 -8.55 7.09 -23.85
C ALA A 357 -9.94 7.02 -24.51
N ILE A 358 -11.02 7.13 -23.73
CA ILE A 358 -12.40 7.12 -24.24
C ILE A 358 -13.04 8.51 -24.34
N THR A 359 -12.35 9.56 -23.87
CA THR A 359 -12.85 10.92 -23.95
C THR A 359 -12.52 11.53 -25.32
N LEU A 360 -13.57 11.91 -26.08
CA LEU A 360 -13.36 12.63 -27.33
C LEU A 360 -12.76 14.02 -27.06
N PRO A 361 -11.79 14.47 -27.86
CA PRO A 361 -11.30 15.84 -27.77
C PRO A 361 -12.48 16.82 -27.95
N PRO A 362 -12.46 17.99 -27.25
CA PRO A 362 -13.49 18.99 -27.47
C PRO A 362 -13.54 19.31 -28.96
N SER A 363 -14.74 19.30 -29.54
CA SER A 363 -14.94 19.72 -30.93
C SER A 363 -14.37 21.13 -31.07
N SER A 364 -13.39 21.30 -31.95
CA SER A 364 -12.93 22.62 -32.34
C SER A 364 -14.13 23.38 -32.93
N LYS A 365 -14.70 24.27 -32.13
CA LYS A 365 -15.67 25.26 -32.62
C LYS A 365 -14.93 26.43 -33.21
#